data_4fccd8a17850273e948dce326ce68bef
#
_entry.id   4fccd8a17850273e948dce326ce68bef
#
_cell.length_a   1.000
_cell.length_b   1.000
_cell.length_c   1.000
_cell.angle_alpha   90.00
_cell.angle_beta   90.00
_cell.angle_gamma   90.00
#
_symmetry.space_group_name_H-M   'P 1'
#
loop_
_entity.id
_entity.type
_entity.pdbx_description
1 polymer ?
#
loop_
_entity_poly.entity_id
_entity_poly.type
_entity_poly.pdbx_seq_one_letter_code
_entity_poly.pdbx_strand_id
1 'polypeptide(L)'
;MNSFALNSFTTRRNFLSRAAFSGLGLTAAGSIIRDFGLMQTAMAAQGPVTGYKAIICLFLSGGNDANNWIVPTDAETYNAYATARGGLLQIPQDALLPLNVAGSPVTDADGHTYGLHPSSTRLQTLFAEGKVASLLNIGSLVRPTTKTQYNANPSFYRPPQLFSHSDQVTQWQTSIPDQPPTTGWCGRVADIINGVANPAGNVSMSISLAGANTLQVGNMVAQYQVATTGAETLSGALMGGNNVRVKAMRDIMGMPNPNLQRQAYAEVLDRAIATGDLLNTSIANTANDTFWTTAFPTSSIGNQMKMIARLIEARGPSKFNMNRQIFFCQIGGFDTHTAQVRTNTGTDNVLSNTGTHYSLLSQVSEAIFSFQRAMEQLGVSNDVTTFTASDFSRTFPNNSQGSDHGWGAHHFVVGGAVDGGKFYGKLPNLSINGPDDTGTGRWIPTLSVDQHAATLARWFGVDPSMMSALLPNLSRFSSSNLGFMG
;
A
#
# COMPACT_ATOMS: atom_id res chain seq x y z
N MET A 1 -14.97 -36.39 -53.22
CA MET A 1 -13.89 -36.94 -52.41
C MET A 1 -12.77 -35.89 -52.38
N ASN A 2 -12.74 -35.07 -51.38
CA ASN A 2 -11.59 -34.19 -51.11
C ASN A 2 -11.38 -34.17 -49.60
N SER A 3 -10.29 -34.80 -49.20
CA SER A 3 -9.80 -34.87 -47.83
C SER A 3 -9.27 -33.50 -47.37
N PHE A 4 -9.89 -32.89 -46.40
CA PHE A 4 -9.30 -31.77 -45.67
C PHE A 4 -8.24 -32.31 -44.70
N ALA A 5 -6.99 -32.08 -45.00
CA ALA A 5 -5.90 -32.32 -44.08
C ALA A 5 -5.86 -31.23 -43.05
N LEU A 6 -6.23 -31.55 -41.83
CA LEU A 6 -5.91 -30.78 -40.59
C LEU A 6 -4.46 -31.02 -40.26
N ASN A 7 -3.57 -30.09 -40.58
CA ASN A 7 -2.21 -30.07 -40.04
C ASN A 7 -1.77 -28.64 -39.77
N SER A 8 -1.67 -28.30 -38.51
CA SER A 8 -0.46 -27.70 -37.89
C SER A 8 -0.78 -27.32 -36.46
N PHE A 9 -0.28 -28.12 -35.55
CA PHE A 9 -0.10 -27.70 -34.16
C PHE A 9 0.84 -26.50 -34.18
N THR A 10 0.30 -25.31 -33.98
CA THR A 10 1.11 -24.12 -33.74
C THR A 10 1.82 -24.29 -32.41
N THR A 11 3.13 -24.33 -32.40
CA THR A 11 3.93 -24.33 -31.18
C THR A 11 3.56 -23.11 -30.33
N ARG A 12 3.70 -23.19 -29.02
CA ARG A 12 3.48 -22.03 -28.10
C ARG A 12 4.17 -20.76 -28.59
N ARG A 13 5.33 -20.89 -29.19
CA ARG A 13 6.09 -19.80 -29.77
C ARG A 13 5.38 -19.14 -30.97
N ASN A 14 4.77 -19.92 -31.84
CA ASN A 14 4.02 -19.44 -33.02
C ASN A 14 2.64 -18.87 -32.61
N PHE A 15 2.02 -19.38 -31.56
CA PHE A 15 0.80 -18.81 -31.00
C PHE A 15 1.07 -17.42 -30.40
N LEU A 16 2.12 -17.30 -29.57
CA LEU A 16 2.52 -16.01 -28.97
C LEU A 16 2.96 -15.00 -30.04
N SER A 17 3.68 -15.40 -31.07
CA SER A 17 4.06 -14.50 -32.15
C SER A 17 2.84 -14.02 -32.97
N ARG A 18 1.88 -14.91 -33.25
CA ARG A 18 0.65 -14.54 -33.97
C ARG A 18 -0.33 -13.72 -33.13
N ALA A 19 -0.45 -13.98 -31.84
CA ALA A 19 -1.22 -13.15 -30.91
C ALA A 19 -0.60 -11.75 -30.75
N ALA A 20 0.72 -11.64 -30.78
CA ALA A 20 1.43 -10.36 -30.76
C ALA A 20 1.23 -9.53 -32.05
N PHE A 21 0.99 -10.20 -33.19
CA PHE A 21 0.80 -9.51 -34.47
C PHE A 21 -0.67 -9.20 -34.81
N SER A 22 -1.63 -9.77 -34.11
CA SER A 22 -3.05 -9.71 -34.50
C SER A 22 -3.96 -8.82 -33.67
N GLY A 23 -3.44 -7.82 -32.89
CA GLY A 23 -4.38 -6.93 -32.23
C GLY A 23 -3.86 -5.93 -31.21
N LEU A 24 -2.61 -5.98 -30.85
CA LEU A 24 -2.02 -4.95 -29.97
C LEU A 24 -0.93 -4.23 -30.76
N GLY A 25 -1.00 -2.91 -30.83
CA GLY A 25 0.02 -2.11 -31.50
C GLY A 25 1.44 -2.53 -31.05
N LEU A 26 2.37 -2.60 -31.97
CA LEU A 26 3.76 -3.06 -31.79
C LEU A 26 4.49 -2.49 -30.54
N THR A 27 4.04 -1.34 -30.05
CA THR A 27 4.57 -0.68 -28.85
C THR A 27 4.18 -1.37 -27.55
N ALA A 28 2.94 -1.87 -27.41
CA ALA A 28 2.49 -2.53 -26.19
C ALA A 28 3.09 -3.94 -26.05
N ALA A 29 3.19 -4.71 -27.13
CA ALA A 29 3.83 -6.02 -27.10
C ALA A 29 5.34 -5.92 -26.82
N GLY A 30 6.01 -4.89 -27.36
CA GLY A 30 7.43 -4.62 -27.11
C GLY A 30 7.72 -4.27 -25.64
N SER A 31 6.85 -3.52 -24.98
CA SER A 31 7.02 -3.17 -23.56
C SER A 31 6.86 -4.40 -22.65
N ILE A 32 5.84 -5.21 -22.85
CA ILE A 32 5.59 -6.44 -22.06
C ILE A 32 6.76 -7.42 -22.18
N ILE A 33 7.29 -7.64 -23.38
CA ILE A 33 8.43 -8.56 -23.60
C ILE A 33 9.69 -8.00 -22.94
N ARG A 34 9.92 -6.70 -23.07
CA ARG A 34 11.07 -6.02 -22.43
C ARG A 34 10.98 -6.10 -20.92
N ASP A 35 9.83 -5.80 -20.35
CA ASP A 35 9.62 -5.76 -18.89
C ASP A 35 9.76 -7.17 -18.29
N PHE A 36 9.28 -8.20 -18.98
CA PHE A 36 9.47 -9.59 -18.56
C PHE A 36 10.95 -10.01 -18.64
N GLY A 37 11.66 -9.62 -19.70
CA GLY A 37 13.10 -9.89 -19.84
C GLY A 37 13.94 -9.17 -18.78
N LEU A 38 13.65 -7.92 -18.49
CA LEU A 38 14.31 -7.16 -17.43
C LEU A 38 14.06 -7.79 -16.06
N MET A 39 12.83 -8.24 -15.79
CA MET A 39 12.47 -8.88 -14.54
C MET A 39 13.21 -10.22 -14.35
N GLN A 40 13.31 -11.05 -15.39
CA GLN A 40 14.08 -12.29 -15.30
C GLN A 40 15.58 -12.03 -15.05
N THR A 41 16.14 -11.00 -15.68
CA THR A 41 17.52 -10.59 -15.43
C THR A 41 17.70 -10.09 -14.00
N ALA A 42 16.74 -9.32 -13.48
CA ALA A 42 16.70 -8.85 -12.11
C ALA A 42 16.68 -10.03 -11.10
N MET A 43 15.79 -10.99 -11.31
CA MET A 43 15.72 -12.19 -10.46
C MET A 43 17.02 -12.98 -10.43
N ALA A 44 17.71 -13.10 -11.57
CA ALA A 44 18.99 -13.82 -11.67
C ALA A 44 20.15 -13.10 -10.98
N ALA A 45 20.10 -11.76 -10.89
CA ALA A 45 21.15 -10.94 -10.29
C ALA A 45 20.92 -10.64 -8.79
N GLN A 46 19.71 -10.92 -8.27
CA GLN A 46 19.38 -10.72 -6.86
C GLN A 46 20.21 -11.64 -5.97
N GLY A 47 21.02 -11.06 -5.10
CA GLY A 47 21.80 -11.79 -4.11
C GLY A 47 20.97 -12.38 -2.96
N PRO A 48 21.60 -13.18 -2.08
CA PRO A 48 20.94 -13.76 -0.92
C PRO A 48 20.32 -12.69 -0.01
N VAL A 49 19.13 -12.98 0.51
CA VAL A 49 18.42 -12.09 1.44
C VAL A 49 18.26 -12.82 2.76
N THR A 50 18.83 -12.27 3.82
CA THR A 50 18.83 -12.87 5.16
C THR A 50 17.95 -12.10 6.15
N GLY A 51 17.61 -12.75 7.26
CA GLY A 51 16.75 -12.19 8.30
C GLY A 51 15.30 -12.01 7.86
N TYR A 52 14.44 -11.67 8.80
CA TYR A 52 13.02 -11.42 8.52
C TYR A 52 12.79 -9.94 8.18
N LYS A 53 11.91 -9.64 7.22
CA LYS A 53 11.31 -8.31 7.05
C LYS A 53 9.89 -8.41 6.49
N ALA A 54 9.04 -7.44 6.90
CA ALA A 54 7.70 -7.28 6.35
C ALA A 54 7.38 -5.83 5.98
N ILE A 55 6.65 -5.66 4.89
CA ILE A 55 6.07 -4.38 4.46
C ILE A 55 4.55 -4.49 4.53
N ILE A 56 3.91 -3.49 5.15
CA ILE A 56 2.46 -3.38 5.23
C ILE A 56 2.02 -2.10 4.53
N CYS A 57 1.17 -2.23 3.52
CA CYS A 57 0.43 -1.11 2.96
C CYS A 57 -0.91 -0.97 3.68
N LEU A 58 -1.12 0.16 4.35
CA LEU A 58 -2.41 0.58 4.87
C LEU A 58 -3.00 1.60 3.91
N PHE A 59 -3.98 1.17 3.11
CA PHE A 59 -4.57 2.00 2.06
C PHE A 59 -5.82 2.71 2.56
N LEU A 60 -5.83 4.04 2.44
CA LEU A 60 -6.92 4.93 2.85
C LEU A 60 -7.77 5.25 1.61
N SER A 61 -8.75 4.39 1.32
CA SER A 61 -9.51 4.45 0.07
C SER A 61 -10.55 5.58 0.07
N GLY A 62 -10.52 6.37 -0.99
CA GLY A 62 -11.42 7.50 -1.22
C GLY A 62 -10.73 8.86 -1.25
N GLY A 63 -9.41 8.93 -1.11
CA GLY A 63 -8.68 10.18 -1.10
C GLY A 63 -8.73 10.88 0.25
N ASN A 64 -7.79 10.53 1.13
CA ASN A 64 -7.69 11.12 2.46
C ASN A 64 -7.39 12.62 2.40
N ASP A 65 -8.13 13.44 3.13
CA ASP A 65 -7.79 14.85 3.33
C ASP A 65 -6.54 15.01 4.20
N ALA A 66 -5.38 14.84 3.56
CA ALA A 66 -4.09 14.93 4.21
C ALA A 66 -3.78 16.35 4.72
N ASN A 67 -4.41 17.37 4.15
CA ASN A 67 -4.29 18.75 4.60
C ASN A 67 -4.88 18.99 6.00
N ASN A 68 -5.78 18.11 6.46
CA ASN A 68 -6.30 18.09 7.82
C ASN A 68 -5.67 16.98 8.69
N TRP A 69 -4.80 16.15 8.14
CA TRP A 69 -4.09 15.14 8.94
C TRP A 69 -2.79 15.69 9.53
N ILE A 70 -1.99 16.39 8.70
CA ILE A 70 -0.80 17.15 9.11
C ILE A 70 -1.04 18.60 8.77
N VAL A 71 -1.06 19.47 9.76
CA VAL A 71 -1.35 20.90 9.63
C VAL A 71 -0.13 21.70 10.06
N PRO A 72 0.35 22.68 9.26
CA PRO A 72 1.42 23.56 9.69
C PRO A 72 0.98 24.41 10.88
N THR A 73 1.89 24.73 11.81
CA THR A 73 1.59 25.45 13.04
C THR A 73 2.39 26.74 13.22
N ASP A 74 3.36 27.03 12.37
CA ASP A 74 3.97 28.37 12.35
C ASP A 74 2.97 29.42 11.85
N ALA A 75 3.09 30.66 12.32
CA ALA A 75 2.06 31.69 12.16
C ALA A 75 1.72 32.00 10.69
N GLU A 76 2.69 32.01 9.79
CA GLU A 76 2.48 32.33 8.38
C GLU A 76 1.69 31.24 7.66
N THR A 77 2.19 30.00 7.74
CA THR A 77 1.57 28.86 7.03
C THR A 77 0.26 28.43 7.66
N TYR A 78 0.12 28.54 9.01
CA TYR A 78 -1.16 28.29 9.66
C TYR A 78 -2.23 29.32 9.25
N ASN A 79 -1.90 30.60 9.15
CA ASN A 79 -2.85 31.61 8.68
C ASN A 79 -3.31 31.36 7.23
N ALA A 80 -2.41 30.92 6.34
CA ALA A 80 -2.76 30.51 4.99
C ALA A 80 -3.71 29.28 5.00
N TYR A 81 -3.39 28.27 5.82
CA TYR A 81 -4.24 27.11 6.04
C TYR A 81 -5.63 27.52 6.56
N ALA A 82 -5.69 28.29 7.63
CA ALA A 82 -6.95 28.69 8.26
C ALA A 82 -7.85 29.47 7.30
N THR A 83 -7.25 30.38 6.54
CA THR A 83 -7.97 31.22 5.54
C THR A 83 -8.57 30.34 4.45
N ALA A 84 -7.80 29.42 3.88
CA ALA A 84 -8.26 28.55 2.78
C ALA A 84 -9.29 27.50 3.22
N ARG A 85 -9.08 26.89 4.39
CA ARG A 85 -10.01 25.86 4.95
C ARG A 85 -11.32 26.46 5.44
N GLY A 86 -11.29 27.76 5.86
CA GLY A 86 -12.46 28.47 6.40
C GLY A 86 -13.06 27.80 7.61
N GLY A 87 -14.12 28.39 8.16
CA GLY A 87 -14.76 27.91 9.39
C GLY A 87 -15.31 26.48 9.35
N LEU A 88 -15.43 25.85 8.18
CA LEU A 88 -15.94 24.49 8.05
C LEU A 88 -14.86 23.43 8.33
N LEU A 89 -13.69 23.55 7.69
CA LEU A 89 -12.64 22.52 7.74
C LEU A 89 -11.40 22.94 8.55
N GLN A 90 -11.29 24.21 8.93
CA GLN A 90 -10.19 24.67 9.76
C GLN A 90 -10.20 23.98 11.12
N ILE A 91 -9.07 23.38 11.49
CA ILE A 91 -8.83 22.88 12.86
C ILE A 91 -8.22 24.06 13.65
N PRO A 92 -8.81 24.44 14.81
CA PRO A 92 -8.19 25.47 15.68
C PRO A 92 -6.76 25.07 16.05
N GLN A 93 -5.85 26.03 16.06
CA GLN A 93 -4.41 25.77 16.25
C GLN A 93 -4.12 25.13 17.62
N ASP A 94 -4.85 25.53 18.64
CA ASP A 94 -4.77 25.01 20.02
C ASP A 94 -5.32 23.59 20.18
N ALA A 95 -6.13 23.13 19.22
CA ALA A 95 -6.63 21.74 19.19
C ALA A 95 -5.68 20.77 18.46
N LEU A 96 -4.70 21.26 17.70
CA LEU A 96 -3.74 20.42 17.00
C LEU A 96 -2.81 19.74 17.99
N LEU A 97 -2.47 18.48 17.70
CA LEU A 97 -1.52 17.71 18.48
C LEU A 97 -0.09 18.02 17.99
N PRO A 98 0.74 18.73 18.77
CA PRO A 98 2.05 19.17 18.29
C PRO A 98 2.98 17.99 18.03
N LEU A 99 3.74 18.05 16.96
CA LEU A 99 4.74 17.05 16.57
C LEU A 99 6.10 17.41 17.18
N ASN A 100 6.34 16.86 18.37
CA ASN A 100 7.53 17.07 19.17
C ASN A 100 8.31 15.77 19.35
N VAL A 101 9.64 15.89 19.49
CA VAL A 101 10.52 14.81 19.94
C VAL A 101 11.31 15.31 21.14
N ALA A 102 11.36 14.53 22.21
CA ALA A 102 11.96 14.91 23.49
C ALA A 102 11.51 16.28 24.03
N GLY A 103 10.22 16.61 23.80
CA GLY A 103 9.61 17.87 24.27
C GLY A 103 9.87 19.08 23.36
N SER A 104 10.67 18.95 22.31
CA SER A 104 10.98 20.05 21.38
C SER A 104 10.24 19.90 20.05
N PRO A 105 9.69 21.00 19.50
CA PRO A 105 9.09 20.96 18.16
C PRO A 105 10.09 20.50 17.10
N VAL A 106 9.61 19.65 16.20
CA VAL A 106 10.39 19.21 15.04
C VAL A 106 10.00 20.08 13.85
N THR A 107 11.01 20.51 13.07
CA THR A 107 10.79 21.26 11.84
C THR A 107 11.13 20.43 10.61
N ASP A 108 10.51 20.78 9.49
CA ASP A 108 10.96 20.31 8.18
C ASP A 108 12.23 21.10 7.71
N ALA A 109 12.68 20.83 6.49
CA ALA A 109 13.87 21.47 5.93
C ALA A 109 13.70 22.99 5.68
N ASP A 110 12.48 23.47 5.56
CA ASP A 110 12.14 24.88 5.33
C ASP A 110 11.81 25.62 6.65
N GLY A 111 11.85 24.91 7.79
CA GLY A 111 11.71 25.47 9.15
C GLY A 111 10.26 25.46 9.66
N HIS A 112 9.31 24.88 8.95
CA HIS A 112 7.91 24.79 9.39
C HIS A 112 7.71 23.78 10.51
N THR A 113 6.85 24.12 11.47
CA THR A 113 6.38 23.23 12.52
C THR A 113 4.98 22.69 12.19
N TYR A 114 4.62 21.54 12.78
CA TYR A 114 3.38 20.87 12.45
C TYR A 114 2.65 20.30 13.67
N GLY A 115 1.34 20.18 13.52
CA GLY A 115 0.50 19.40 14.42
C GLY A 115 -0.36 18.39 13.68
N LEU A 116 -0.70 17.31 14.35
CA LEU A 116 -1.63 16.31 13.83
C LEU A 116 -3.07 16.68 14.14
N HIS A 117 -3.97 16.13 13.35
CA HIS A 117 -5.40 16.13 13.63
C HIS A 117 -5.68 15.62 15.06
N PRO A 118 -6.58 16.25 15.84
CA PRO A 118 -6.83 15.90 17.26
C PRO A 118 -7.27 14.45 17.50
N SER A 119 -7.78 13.75 16.48
CA SER A 119 -8.10 12.32 16.59
C SER A 119 -6.87 11.40 16.55
N SER A 120 -5.68 11.89 16.26
CA SER A 120 -4.48 11.07 15.97
C SER A 120 -3.50 10.99 17.16
N THR A 121 -4.02 10.94 18.39
CA THR A 121 -3.21 10.94 19.64
C THR A 121 -2.20 9.80 19.71
N ARG A 122 -2.57 8.62 19.25
CA ARG A 122 -1.70 7.44 19.25
C ARG A 122 -0.59 7.53 18.22
N LEU A 123 -0.88 8.12 17.05
CA LEU A 123 0.13 8.37 16.03
C LEU A 123 1.12 9.45 16.50
N GLN A 124 0.64 10.50 17.21
CA GLN A 124 1.50 11.49 17.86
C GLN A 124 2.46 10.83 18.86
N THR A 125 1.97 9.89 19.66
CA THR A 125 2.81 9.13 20.61
C THR A 125 3.94 8.42 19.88
N LEU A 126 3.64 7.71 18.80
CA LEU A 126 4.66 7.01 17.99
C LEU A 126 5.65 7.98 17.31
N PHE A 127 5.18 9.16 16.90
CA PHE A 127 6.06 10.20 16.35
C PHE A 127 7.06 10.70 17.40
N ALA A 128 6.58 10.99 18.61
CA ALA A 128 7.43 11.41 19.73
C ALA A 128 8.46 10.35 20.14
N GLU A 129 8.15 9.06 19.92
CA GLU A 129 9.05 7.94 20.13
C GLU A 129 10.05 7.72 18.98
N GLY A 130 10.03 8.56 17.94
CA GLY A 130 10.92 8.43 16.78
C GLY A 130 10.59 7.25 15.86
N LYS A 131 9.34 6.74 15.86
CA LYS A 131 8.91 5.58 15.08
C LYS A 131 8.08 5.94 13.86
N VAL A 132 7.85 7.23 13.60
CA VAL A 132 7.04 7.73 12.49
C VAL A 132 7.84 8.73 11.67
N ALA A 133 8.01 8.47 10.39
CA ALA A 133 8.45 9.43 9.38
C ALA A 133 7.22 10.02 8.69
N SER A 134 7.16 11.35 8.59
CA SER A 134 6.09 12.07 7.89
C SER A 134 6.58 12.47 6.51
N LEU A 135 5.91 11.96 5.46
CA LEU A 135 6.21 12.29 4.07
C LEU A 135 5.28 13.42 3.61
N LEU A 136 5.86 14.57 3.29
CA LEU A 136 5.10 15.75 2.86
C LEU A 136 4.97 15.77 1.34
N ASN A 137 3.76 16.02 0.86
CA ASN A 137 3.41 16.26 -0.54
C ASN A 137 3.93 15.21 -1.51
N ILE A 138 3.56 13.94 -1.26
CA ILE A 138 3.87 12.79 -2.12
C ILE A 138 2.67 12.44 -3.01
N GLY A 139 2.91 11.99 -4.22
CA GLY A 139 1.85 11.50 -5.13
C GLY A 139 2.39 10.83 -6.39
N SER A 140 1.47 10.40 -7.24
CA SER A 140 1.80 9.83 -8.54
C SER A 140 2.38 10.91 -9.46
N LEU A 141 3.61 10.77 -9.89
CA LEU A 141 4.31 11.68 -10.79
C LEU A 141 4.90 10.90 -11.97
N VAL A 142 4.73 11.43 -13.18
CA VAL A 142 5.46 10.95 -14.36
C VAL A 142 6.94 11.35 -14.27
N ARG A 143 7.18 12.55 -13.79
CA ARG A 143 8.48 13.21 -13.59
C ARG A 143 8.33 14.43 -12.68
N PRO A 144 9.41 15.03 -12.15
CA PRO A 144 9.35 16.32 -11.46
C PRO A 144 8.64 17.34 -12.33
N THR A 145 7.67 18.05 -11.74
CA THR A 145 6.75 18.89 -12.51
C THR A 145 6.49 20.21 -11.78
N THR A 146 6.70 21.32 -12.46
CA THR A 146 6.27 22.65 -12.02
C THR A 146 4.90 23.01 -12.59
N LYS A 147 4.21 23.99 -12.03
CA LYS A 147 2.92 24.48 -12.55
C LYS A 147 3.02 24.92 -14.02
N THR A 148 4.11 25.58 -14.39
CA THR A 148 4.36 26.00 -15.79
C THR A 148 4.44 24.79 -16.72
N GLN A 149 5.18 23.77 -16.33
CA GLN A 149 5.31 22.51 -17.09
C GLN A 149 3.99 21.74 -17.15
N TYR A 150 3.28 21.69 -16.01
CA TYR A 150 1.94 21.08 -15.92
C TYR A 150 0.98 21.70 -16.94
N ASN A 151 1.01 23.01 -17.14
CA ASN A 151 0.13 23.72 -18.07
C ASN A 151 0.61 23.64 -19.53
N ALA A 152 1.93 23.72 -19.76
CA ALA A 152 2.49 23.82 -21.11
C ALA A 152 2.46 22.51 -21.91
N ASN A 153 2.69 21.38 -21.26
CA ASN A 153 2.72 20.08 -21.94
C ASN A 153 2.07 18.97 -21.10
N PRO A 154 0.71 18.90 -21.08
CA PRO A 154 -0.02 17.96 -20.26
C PRO A 154 0.35 16.49 -20.52
N SER A 155 0.47 16.09 -21.78
CA SER A 155 0.75 14.71 -22.16
C SER A 155 2.14 14.21 -21.72
N PHE A 156 3.05 15.12 -21.40
CA PHE A 156 4.42 14.79 -21.00
C PHE A 156 4.62 14.83 -19.48
N TYR A 157 3.89 15.72 -18.77
CA TYR A 157 4.09 15.97 -17.36
C TYR A 157 2.98 15.42 -16.47
N ARG A 158 1.76 15.32 -16.98
CA ARG A 158 0.61 14.89 -16.16
C ARG A 158 0.41 13.39 -16.24
N PRO A 159 0.21 12.71 -15.12
CA PRO A 159 -0.43 11.41 -15.16
C PRO A 159 -1.79 11.50 -15.86
N PRO A 160 -2.17 10.53 -16.70
CA PRO A 160 -3.50 10.53 -17.30
C PRO A 160 -4.58 10.41 -16.23
N GLN A 161 -5.76 10.98 -16.51
CA GLN A 161 -6.94 10.89 -15.65
C GLN A 161 -6.68 11.30 -14.18
N LEU A 162 -5.90 12.37 -13.97
CA LEU A 162 -5.76 12.96 -12.64
C LEU A 162 -7.13 13.24 -12.03
N PHE A 163 -7.23 13.08 -10.72
CA PHE A 163 -8.44 13.26 -9.93
C PHE A 163 -9.52 12.18 -10.13
N SER A 164 -9.23 11.10 -10.85
CA SER A 164 -10.04 9.90 -10.90
C SER A 164 -9.56 8.88 -9.87
N HIS A 165 -10.45 8.33 -9.05
CA HIS A 165 -10.11 7.31 -8.03
C HIS A 165 -9.42 6.10 -8.65
N SER A 166 -10.06 5.45 -9.64
CA SER A 166 -9.55 4.23 -10.25
C SER A 166 -8.17 4.39 -10.84
N ASP A 167 -7.94 5.53 -11.50
CA ASP A 167 -6.68 5.80 -12.18
C ASP A 167 -5.56 6.12 -11.19
N GLN A 168 -5.81 6.99 -10.21
CA GLN A 168 -4.79 7.34 -9.22
C GLN A 168 -4.51 6.20 -8.23
N VAL A 169 -5.49 5.38 -7.85
CA VAL A 169 -5.26 4.14 -7.12
C VAL A 169 -4.32 3.23 -7.90
N THR A 170 -4.59 3.04 -9.20
CA THR A 170 -3.73 2.25 -10.08
C THR A 170 -2.33 2.83 -10.16
N GLN A 171 -2.20 4.15 -10.35
CA GLN A 171 -0.91 4.84 -10.42
C GLN A 171 -0.10 4.69 -9.12
N TRP A 172 -0.74 4.82 -7.97
CA TRP A 172 -0.13 4.60 -6.66
C TRP A 172 0.35 3.15 -6.48
N GLN A 173 -0.51 2.21 -6.82
CA GLN A 173 -0.25 0.78 -6.62
C GLN A 173 0.75 0.21 -7.61
N THR A 174 0.88 0.83 -8.77
CA THR A 174 1.80 0.34 -9.81
C THR A 174 3.11 1.12 -9.90
N SER A 175 3.12 2.40 -9.47
CA SER A 175 4.24 3.32 -9.74
C SER A 175 4.60 3.42 -11.24
N ILE A 176 3.59 3.30 -12.11
CA ILE A 176 3.70 3.44 -13.57
C ILE A 176 2.56 4.34 -14.04
N PRO A 177 2.63 5.66 -13.80
CA PRO A 177 1.51 6.55 -14.06
C PRO A 177 1.32 6.94 -15.53
N ASP A 178 2.26 6.68 -16.42
CA ASP A 178 2.29 7.18 -17.80
C ASP A 178 2.05 6.10 -18.87
N GLN A 179 1.77 4.88 -18.49
CA GLN A 179 1.45 3.79 -19.40
C GLN A 179 0.55 2.75 -18.71
N PRO A 180 -0.21 1.95 -19.47
CA PRO A 180 -1.03 0.90 -18.88
C PRO A 180 -0.17 -0.13 -18.14
N PRO A 181 -0.31 -0.25 -16.82
CA PRO A 181 0.47 -1.22 -16.04
C PRO A 181 -0.22 -2.58 -16.00
N THR A 182 0.57 -3.63 -15.87
CA THR A 182 0.09 -5.01 -15.70
C THR A 182 0.36 -5.57 -14.30
N THR A 183 1.28 -4.92 -13.55
CA THR A 183 1.76 -5.38 -12.24
C THR A 183 1.87 -4.23 -11.25
N GLY A 184 1.71 -4.54 -9.97
CA GLY A 184 1.96 -3.62 -8.87
C GLY A 184 3.43 -3.58 -8.47
N TRP A 185 3.87 -2.49 -7.85
CA TRP A 185 5.28 -2.38 -7.45
C TRP A 185 5.66 -3.38 -6.34
N CYS A 186 4.76 -3.68 -5.39
CA CYS A 186 4.98 -4.74 -4.40
C CYS A 186 4.98 -6.14 -5.04
N GLY A 187 4.13 -6.37 -6.06
CA GLY A 187 4.14 -7.61 -6.83
C GLY A 187 5.47 -7.83 -7.54
N ARG A 188 6.03 -6.78 -8.17
CA ARG A 188 7.36 -6.84 -8.78
C ARG A 188 8.47 -7.05 -7.75
N VAL A 189 8.38 -6.44 -6.56
CA VAL A 189 9.29 -6.74 -5.44
C VAL A 189 9.23 -8.22 -5.09
N ALA A 190 8.02 -8.78 -4.94
CA ALA A 190 7.84 -10.18 -4.61
C ALA A 190 8.44 -11.11 -5.69
N ASP A 191 8.21 -10.82 -6.97
CA ASP A 191 8.78 -11.58 -8.09
C ASP A 191 10.31 -11.61 -8.06
N ILE A 192 10.96 -10.49 -7.71
CA ILE A 192 12.42 -10.38 -7.65
C ILE A 192 12.98 -11.22 -6.49
N ILE A 193 12.43 -11.11 -5.29
CA ILE A 193 13.11 -11.62 -4.09
C ILE A 193 12.55 -12.91 -3.50
N ASN A 194 11.32 -13.33 -3.87
CA ASN A 194 10.67 -14.47 -3.21
C ASN A 194 11.50 -15.77 -3.30
N GLY A 195 12.06 -16.05 -4.47
CA GLY A 195 12.85 -17.28 -4.67
C GLY A 195 14.12 -17.38 -3.81
N VAL A 196 14.75 -16.23 -3.52
CA VAL A 196 15.98 -16.17 -2.69
C VAL A 196 15.67 -15.93 -1.21
N ALA A 197 14.58 -15.24 -0.90
CA ALA A 197 14.20 -14.92 0.46
C ALA A 197 13.37 -16.02 1.14
N ASN A 198 12.47 -16.65 0.40
CA ASN A 198 11.53 -17.67 0.89
C ASN A 198 11.64 -18.98 0.11
N PRO A 199 12.83 -19.60 -0.05
CA PRO A 199 13.01 -20.80 -0.91
C PRO A 199 12.20 -22.01 -0.41
N ALA A 200 11.85 -22.05 0.86
CA ALA A 200 11.05 -23.08 1.49
C ALA A 200 9.79 -22.50 2.18
N GLY A 201 9.30 -21.35 1.70
CA GLY A 201 8.09 -20.73 2.21
C GLY A 201 6.83 -21.55 1.91
N ASN A 202 5.99 -21.73 2.91
CA ASN A 202 4.79 -22.56 2.84
C ASN A 202 3.52 -21.78 2.48
N VAL A 203 3.61 -20.45 2.42
CA VAL A 203 2.52 -19.55 2.05
C VAL A 203 3.01 -18.50 1.05
N SER A 204 2.10 -17.79 0.38
CA SER A 204 2.51 -16.68 -0.48
C SER A 204 3.21 -15.58 0.31
N MET A 205 4.25 -14.97 -0.29
CA MET A 205 4.85 -13.73 0.23
C MET A 205 3.84 -12.59 0.27
N SER A 206 2.90 -12.52 -0.66
CA SER A 206 1.93 -11.45 -0.84
C SER A 206 0.58 -11.83 -0.26
N ILE A 207 0.19 -11.21 0.86
CA ILE A 207 -1.06 -11.52 1.59
C ILE A 207 -1.92 -10.26 1.69
N SER A 208 -3.19 -10.37 1.29
CA SER A 208 -4.17 -9.29 1.38
C SER A 208 -5.28 -9.61 2.39
N LEU A 209 -5.61 -8.64 3.23
CA LEU A 209 -6.75 -8.66 4.16
C LEU A 209 -7.96 -7.88 3.61
N ALA A 210 -7.83 -7.26 2.43
CA ALA A 210 -8.83 -6.39 1.85
C ALA A 210 -9.20 -6.80 0.40
N GLY A 211 -9.14 -8.09 0.11
CA GLY A 211 -9.47 -8.60 -1.23
C GLY A 211 -8.35 -8.37 -2.26
N ALA A 212 -8.70 -8.48 -3.54
CA ALA A 212 -7.75 -8.28 -4.63
C ALA A 212 -7.36 -6.81 -4.77
N ASN A 213 -6.07 -6.56 -4.97
CA ASN A 213 -5.52 -5.21 -5.20
C ASN A 213 -4.41 -5.28 -6.24
N THR A 214 -4.18 -4.18 -6.95
CA THR A 214 -3.16 -4.10 -7.99
C THR A 214 -1.74 -4.06 -7.40
N LEU A 215 -1.56 -3.48 -6.20
CA LEU A 215 -0.25 -3.32 -5.55
C LEU A 215 0.54 -4.63 -5.48
N GLN A 216 -0.16 -5.72 -5.17
CA GLN A 216 0.43 -7.04 -4.94
C GLN A 216 0.40 -7.96 -6.18
N VAL A 217 -0.08 -7.49 -7.33
CA VAL A 217 -0.06 -8.27 -8.58
C VAL A 217 1.36 -8.38 -9.10
N GLY A 218 1.91 -9.59 -9.09
CA GLY A 218 3.18 -9.96 -9.73
C GLY A 218 2.96 -10.81 -10.98
N ASN A 219 4.04 -11.12 -11.68
CA ASN A 219 4.03 -12.07 -12.80
C ASN A 219 4.20 -13.54 -12.33
N MET A 220 4.87 -13.72 -11.18
CA MET A 220 5.25 -15.04 -10.65
C MET A 220 4.60 -15.32 -9.30
N VAL A 221 4.59 -14.33 -8.40
CA VAL A 221 4.04 -14.48 -7.04
C VAL A 221 2.58 -14.11 -7.04
N ALA A 222 1.73 -15.09 -6.76
CA ALA A 222 0.29 -14.87 -6.63
C ALA A 222 -0.07 -14.27 -5.27
N GLN A 223 -0.98 -13.30 -5.27
CA GLN A 223 -1.59 -12.77 -4.06
C GLN A 223 -2.45 -13.84 -3.37
N TYR A 224 -2.33 -13.95 -2.05
CA TYR A 224 -3.20 -14.78 -1.22
C TYR A 224 -4.13 -13.89 -0.38
N GLN A 225 -5.44 -14.17 -0.43
CA GLN A 225 -6.43 -13.41 0.32
C GLN A 225 -6.79 -14.14 1.61
N VAL A 226 -6.79 -13.41 2.73
CA VAL A 226 -7.11 -13.93 4.05
C VAL A 226 -8.18 -13.05 4.70
N ALA A 227 -9.23 -13.67 5.23
CA ALA A 227 -10.21 -12.95 6.02
C ALA A 227 -9.67 -12.61 7.42
N THR A 228 -10.28 -11.65 8.11
CA THR A 228 -9.90 -11.29 9.50
C THR A 228 -10.15 -12.42 10.50
N THR A 229 -10.89 -13.44 10.11
CA THR A 229 -11.16 -14.67 10.87
C THR A 229 -10.16 -15.80 10.59
N GLY A 230 -9.38 -15.70 9.51
CA GLY A 230 -8.45 -16.71 9.02
C GLY A 230 -8.63 -17.02 7.55
N ALA A 231 -8.03 -18.10 7.06
CA ALA A 231 -8.28 -18.58 5.71
C ALA A 231 -9.72 -19.10 5.59
N GLU A 232 -10.36 -18.77 4.48
CA GLU A 232 -11.65 -19.35 4.13
C GLU A 232 -11.53 -20.88 4.05
N THR A 233 -12.44 -21.57 4.68
CA THR A 233 -12.48 -23.01 4.71
C THR A 233 -13.68 -23.51 3.94
N LEU A 234 -13.56 -24.68 3.31
CA LEU A 234 -14.69 -25.32 2.65
C LEU A 234 -15.81 -25.54 3.68
N SER A 235 -16.96 -24.89 3.46
CA SER A 235 -18.06 -24.80 4.42
C SER A 235 -18.59 -26.15 4.90
N GLY A 236 -18.91 -26.20 6.16
CA GLY A 236 -19.88 -27.20 6.72
C GLY A 236 -19.29 -28.55 6.88
N ALA A 237 -18.77 -29.37 7.15
CA ALA A 237 -18.43 -30.79 7.25
C ALA A 237 -17.08 -31.18 6.63
N LEU A 238 -16.35 -30.25 6.05
CA LEU A 238 -15.09 -30.58 5.37
C LEU A 238 -13.85 -30.34 6.24
N MET A 239 -14.03 -29.93 7.49
CA MET A 239 -12.95 -29.58 8.40
C MET A 239 -12.60 -30.72 9.35
N GLY A 240 -11.33 -31.06 9.36
CA GLY A 240 -10.72 -32.10 10.19
C GLY A 240 -10.20 -33.28 9.35
N GLY A 241 -8.92 -33.62 9.56
CA GLY A 241 -8.19 -34.60 8.74
C GLY A 241 -8.80 -36.02 8.64
N ASN A 242 -9.85 -36.29 9.41
CA ASN A 242 -10.56 -37.57 9.40
C ASN A 242 -11.96 -37.51 8.76
N ASN A 243 -12.34 -36.37 8.13
CA ASN A 243 -13.63 -36.29 7.46
C ASN A 243 -13.62 -37.13 6.18
N VAL A 244 -14.51 -38.10 6.09
CA VAL A 244 -14.62 -39.04 4.95
C VAL A 244 -14.82 -38.31 3.62
N ARG A 245 -15.54 -37.17 3.62
CA ARG A 245 -15.77 -36.37 2.40
C ARG A 245 -14.49 -35.67 1.94
N VAL A 246 -13.71 -35.10 2.86
CA VAL A 246 -12.42 -34.47 2.54
C VAL A 246 -11.45 -35.53 2.01
N LYS A 247 -11.41 -36.67 2.65
CA LYS A 247 -10.58 -37.80 2.19
C LYS A 247 -10.99 -38.23 0.78
N ALA A 248 -12.27 -38.46 0.54
CA ALA A 248 -12.76 -38.86 -0.78
C ALA A 248 -12.48 -37.77 -1.85
N MET A 249 -12.62 -36.50 -1.52
CA MET A 249 -12.29 -35.39 -2.43
C MET A 249 -10.80 -35.37 -2.76
N ARG A 250 -9.92 -35.52 -1.77
CA ARG A 250 -8.46 -35.59 -1.99
C ARG A 250 -8.07 -36.83 -2.79
N ASP A 251 -8.69 -37.97 -2.51
CA ASP A 251 -8.47 -39.22 -3.28
C ASP A 251 -8.86 -39.01 -4.76
N ILE A 252 -9.98 -38.34 -5.04
CA ILE A 252 -10.42 -38.01 -6.40
C ILE A 252 -9.45 -37.02 -7.07
N MET A 253 -9.02 -35.97 -6.36
CA MET A 253 -8.08 -34.97 -6.89
C MET A 253 -6.71 -35.58 -7.18
N GLY A 254 -6.27 -36.58 -6.38
CA GLY A 254 -5.02 -37.27 -6.57
C GLY A 254 -5.05 -38.30 -7.71
N MET A 255 -6.21 -38.59 -8.32
CA MET A 255 -6.30 -39.53 -9.43
C MET A 255 -5.64 -38.94 -10.69
N PRO A 256 -4.74 -39.70 -11.36
CA PRO A 256 -4.17 -39.23 -12.63
C PRO A 256 -5.24 -38.88 -13.66
N ASN A 257 -5.13 -37.71 -14.26
CA ASN A 257 -6.09 -37.29 -15.28
C ASN A 257 -5.35 -36.97 -16.58
N PRO A 258 -5.72 -37.57 -17.72
CA PRO A 258 -5.08 -37.29 -19.02
C PRO A 258 -5.30 -35.89 -19.52
N ASN A 259 -6.29 -35.16 -18.98
CA ASN A 259 -6.51 -33.77 -19.27
C ASN A 259 -5.64 -32.89 -18.33
N LEU A 260 -4.61 -32.27 -18.88
CA LEU A 260 -3.64 -31.46 -18.13
C LEU A 260 -4.29 -30.27 -17.39
N GLN A 261 -5.38 -29.71 -17.91
CA GLN A 261 -6.08 -28.58 -17.24
C GLN A 261 -6.81 -29.07 -15.98
N ARG A 262 -7.44 -30.26 -16.04
CA ARG A 262 -8.10 -30.86 -14.87
C ARG A 262 -7.07 -31.27 -13.82
N GLN A 263 -5.94 -31.82 -14.25
CA GLN A 263 -4.83 -32.16 -13.35
C GLN A 263 -4.31 -30.91 -12.65
N ALA A 264 -4.01 -29.84 -13.40
CA ALA A 264 -3.54 -28.58 -12.84
C ALA A 264 -4.56 -27.95 -11.88
N TYR A 265 -5.86 -28.02 -12.20
CA TYR A 265 -6.92 -27.52 -11.32
C TYR A 265 -6.96 -28.31 -9.98
N ALA A 266 -6.88 -29.64 -10.04
CA ALA A 266 -6.85 -30.48 -8.85
C ALA A 266 -5.64 -30.15 -7.94
N GLU A 267 -4.47 -29.96 -8.51
CA GLU A 267 -3.25 -29.58 -7.81
C GLU A 267 -3.34 -28.17 -7.16
N VAL A 268 -3.96 -27.21 -7.84
CA VAL A 268 -4.21 -25.87 -7.30
C VAL A 268 -5.17 -25.94 -6.12
N LEU A 269 -6.25 -26.71 -6.24
CA LEU A 269 -7.24 -26.86 -5.19
C LEU A 269 -6.66 -27.57 -3.95
N ASP A 270 -5.89 -28.65 -4.13
CA ASP A 270 -5.26 -29.34 -3.02
C ASP A 270 -4.27 -28.44 -2.26
N ARG A 271 -3.44 -27.68 -2.99
CA ARG A 271 -2.54 -26.68 -2.40
C ARG A 271 -3.30 -25.59 -1.66
N ALA A 272 -4.43 -25.10 -2.20
CA ALA A 272 -5.24 -24.09 -1.54
C ALA A 272 -5.80 -24.59 -0.21
N ILE A 273 -6.28 -25.83 -0.15
CA ILE A 273 -6.77 -26.47 1.07
C ILE A 273 -5.64 -26.65 2.08
N ALA A 274 -4.50 -27.19 1.66
CA ALA A 274 -3.35 -27.42 2.53
C ALA A 274 -2.81 -26.08 3.10
N THR A 275 -2.74 -25.04 2.29
CA THR A 275 -2.32 -23.71 2.72
C THR A 275 -3.31 -23.11 3.71
N GLY A 276 -4.62 -23.25 3.50
CA GLY A 276 -5.65 -22.80 4.42
C GLY A 276 -5.59 -23.50 5.78
N ASP A 277 -5.42 -24.82 5.77
CA ASP A 277 -5.26 -25.63 6.99
C ASP A 277 -4.00 -25.22 7.77
N LEU A 278 -2.86 -25.07 7.08
CA LEU A 278 -1.61 -24.61 7.67
C LEU A 278 -1.77 -23.22 8.29
N LEU A 279 -2.40 -22.28 7.58
CA LEU A 279 -2.61 -20.92 8.06
C LEU A 279 -3.44 -20.92 9.34
N ASN A 280 -4.61 -21.54 9.32
CA ASN A 280 -5.53 -21.55 10.46
C ASN A 280 -4.91 -22.24 11.69
N THR A 281 -4.17 -23.32 11.50
CA THR A 281 -3.44 -24.00 12.57
C THR A 281 -2.34 -23.13 13.14
N SER A 282 -1.56 -22.47 12.27
CA SER A 282 -0.40 -21.68 12.66
C SER A 282 -0.78 -20.43 13.47
N ILE A 283 -1.95 -19.82 13.21
CA ILE A 283 -2.43 -18.63 13.92
C ILE A 283 -3.32 -18.93 15.12
N ALA A 284 -3.63 -20.19 15.42
CA ALA A 284 -4.59 -20.57 16.45
C ALA A 284 -4.24 -20.00 17.84
N ASN A 285 -2.97 -20.05 18.24
CA ASN A 285 -2.50 -19.60 19.54
C ASN A 285 -2.66 -18.08 19.77
N THR A 286 -2.67 -17.28 18.70
CA THR A 286 -2.81 -15.82 18.76
C THR A 286 -4.24 -15.34 18.52
N ALA A 287 -5.20 -16.26 18.46
CA ALA A 287 -6.62 -15.93 18.29
C ALA A 287 -7.21 -15.24 19.54
N ASN A 288 -6.68 -15.60 20.73
CA ASN A 288 -7.14 -15.01 21.98
C ASN A 288 -6.63 -13.56 22.13
N ASP A 289 -7.52 -12.63 22.48
CA ASP A 289 -7.18 -11.23 22.71
C ASP A 289 -6.18 -11.03 23.85
N THR A 290 -6.16 -11.92 24.83
CA THR A 290 -5.21 -11.90 25.95
C THR A 290 -3.77 -12.21 25.56
N PHE A 291 -3.53 -12.70 24.33
CA PHE A 291 -2.17 -12.87 23.81
C PHE A 291 -1.45 -11.51 23.63
N TRP A 292 -2.20 -10.47 23.23
CA TRP A 292 -1.65 -9.16 22.93
C TRP A 292 -1.63 -8.28 24.17
N THR A 293 -0.46 -7.75 24.54
CA THR A 293 -0.31 -6.83 25.69
C THR A 293 -1.01 -5.49 25.47
N THR A 294 -1.12 -5.07 24.22
CA THR A 294 -1.93 -3.92 23.81
C THR A 294 -3.11 -4.43 22.99
N ALA A 295 -4.33 -4.14 23.46
CA ALA A 295 -5.55 -4.55 22.77
C ALA A 295 -5.65 -3.89 21.39
N PHE A 296 -6.06 -4.66 20.38
CA PHE A 296 -6.42 -4.12 19.08
C PHE A 296 -7.83 -3.53 19.10
N PRO A 297 -8.07 -2.40 18.41
CA PRO A 297 -9.42 -1.86 18.26
C PRO A 297 -10.30 -2.83 17.44
N THR A 298 -11.60 -2.84 17.74
CA THR A 298 -12.57 -3.71 17.07
C THR A 298 -13.05 -3.17 15.72
N SER A 299 -12.50 -2.04 15.26
CA SER A 299 -12.76 -1.50 13.92
C SER A 299 -12.30 -2.47 12.82
N SER A 300 -12.84 -2.31 11.61
CA SER A 300 -12.44 -3.13 10.47
C SER A 300 -10.93 -3.12 10.25
N ILE A 301 -10.30 -1.94 10.28
CA ILE A 301 -8.84 -1.83 10.12
C ILE A 301 -8.07 -2.41 11.31
N GLY A 302 -8.59 -2.27 12.53
CA GLY A 302 -8.00 -2.89 13.72
C GLY A 302 -7.98 -4.41 13.62
N ASN A 303 -9.07 -5.02 13.16
CA ASN A 303 -9.16 -6.48 12.92
C ASN A 303 -8.21 -6.95 11.81
N GLN A 304 -8.06 -6.18 10.72
CA GLN A 304 -7.10 -6.48 9.66
C GLN A 304 -5.67 -6.43 10.19
N MET A 305 -5.29 -5.37 10.91
CA MET A 305 -3.95 -5.21 11.50
C MET A 305 -3.67 -6.29 12.56
N LYS A 306 -4.67 -6.69 13.36
CA LYS A 306 -4.55 -7.83 14.27
C LYS A 306 -4.26 -9.13 13.52
N MET A 307 -4.95 -9.39 12.42
CA MET A 307 -4.69 -10.58 11.61
C MET A 307 -3.28 -10.55 11.00
N ILE A 308 -2.81 -9.40 10.51
CA ILE A 308 -1.43 -9.25 10.02
C ILE A 308 -0.43 -9.58 11.15
N ALA A 309 -0.64 -9.09 12.37
CA ALA A 309 0.22 -9.40 13.52
C ALA A 309 0.25 -10.92 13.82
N ARG A 310 -0.89 -11.60 13.73
CA ARG A 310 -0.97 -13.08 13.87
C ARG A 310 -0.19 -13.80 12.79
N LEU A 311 -0.28 -13.35 11.54
CA LEU A 311 0.46 -13.93 10.42
C LEU A 311 1.97 -13.69 10.54
N ILE A 312 2.40 -12.54 11.07
CA ILE A 312 3.81 -12.24 11.35
C ILE A 312 4.32 -13.10 12.52
N GLU A 313 3.53 -13.35 13.55
CA GLU A 313 3.88 -14.29 14.62
C GLU A 313 4.16 -15.68 14.04
N ALA A 314 3.35 -16.12 13.10
CA ALA A 314 3.46 -17.42 12.46
C ALA A 314 4.61 -17.54 11.42
N ARG A 315 5.48 -16.54 11.25
CA ARG A 315 6.55 -16.52 10.23
C ARG A 315 7.61 -17.61 10.38
N GLY A 316 7.75 -18.16 11.57
CA GLY A 316 8.87 -19.05 11.95
C GLY A 316 8.97 -20.35 11.15
N PRO A 317 10.13 -21.04 11.25
CA PRO A 317 10.42 -22.25 10.44
C PRO A 317 9.46 -23.42 10.67
N SER A 318 8.90 -23.55 11.87
CA SER A 318 7.93 -24.60 12.21
C SER A 318 6.50 -24.32 11.72
N LYS A 319 6.26 -23.14 11.15
CA LYS A 319 4.96 -22.68 10.69
C LYS A 319 5.05 -22.27 9.20
N PHE A 320 5.12 -20.97 8.90
CA PHE A 320 5.14 -20.47 7.51
C PHE A 320 6.52 -20.54 6.85
N ASN A 321 7.58 -20.52 7.63
CA ASN A 321 8.97 -20.51 7.15
C ASN A 321 9.24 -19.36 6.16
N MET A 322 8.90 -18.14 6.56
CA MET A 322 8.99 -16.94 5.73
C MET A 322 10.02 -15.96 6.28
N ASN A 323 10.91 -15.48 5.41
CA ASN A 323 11.85 -14.39 5.69
C ASN A 323 11.36 -13.04 5.13
N ARG A 324 10.45 -13.05 4.16
CA ARG A 324 9.86 -11.82 3.58
C ARG A 324 8.36 -11.98 3.43
N GLN A 325 7.61 -10.96 3.86
CA GLN A 325 6.16 -10.90 3.69
C GLN A 325 5.70 -9.50 3.31
N ILE A 326 4.70 -9.42 2.44
CA ILE A 326 4.08 -8.17 1.99
C ILE A 326 2.59 -8.26 2.29
N PHE A 327 2.08 -7.30 3.06
CA PHE A 327 0.68 -7.27 3.45
C PHE A 327 -0.03 -6.05 2.87
N PHE A 328 -1.30 -6.22 2.57
CA PHE A 328 -2.21 -5.16 2.18
C PHE A 328 -3.44 -5.17 3.07
N CYS A 329 -3.77 -4.01 3.64
CA CYS A 329 -5.01 -3.76 4.37
C CYS A 329 -5.59 -2.41 3.96
N GLN A 330 -6.90 -2.23 4.13
CA GLN A 330 -7.60 -1.05 3.61
C GLN A 330 -8.73 -0.62 4.54
N ILE A 331 -8.90 0.69 4.64
CA ILE A 331 -10.07 1.32 5.22
C ILE A 331 -10.65 2.29 4.20
N GLY A 332 -11.95 2.18 3.90
CA GLY A 332 -12.66 3.08 3.00
C GLY A 332 -13.37 4.21 3.75
N GLY A 333 -14.02 5.08 2.97
CA GLY A 333 -14.85 6.17 3.49
C GLY A 333 -14.19 7.55 3.45
N PHE A 334 -12.99 7.67 2.87
CA PHE A 334 -12.27 8.96 2.76
C PHE A 334 -12.77 9.84 1.61
N ASP A 335 -13.71 9.39 0.79
CA ASP A 335 -14.32 10.22 -0.27
C ASP A 335 -15.35 11.20 0.31
N THR A 336 -14.85 12.16 1.05
CA THR A 336 -15.62 13.08 1.89
C THR A 336 -16.02 14.37 1.18
N HIS A 337 -16.67 14.24 0.01
CA HIS A 337 -17.29 15.40 -0.65
C HIS A 337 -18.36 16.05 0.22
N THR A 338 -19.04 15.27 1.03
CA THR A 338 -20.06 15.67 1.98
C THR A 338 -19.82 15.00 3.32
N ALA A 339 -20.37 15.58 4.38
CA ALA A 339 -20.30 15.01 5.73
C ALA A 339 -18.86 14.77 6.25
N GLN A 340 -17.85 15.47 5.71
CA GLN A 340 -16.46 15.32 6.19
C GLN A 340 -16.35 15.63 7.68
N VAL A 341 -17.02 16.70 8.12
CA VAL A 341 -17.03 17.20 9.50
C VAL A 341 -18.44 17.37 10.07
N ARG A 342 -19.48 16.99 9.32
CA ARG A 342 -20.87 17.14 9.74
C ARG A 342 -21.61 15.81 9.68
N THR A 343 -22.39 15.54 10.72
CA THR A 343 -23.46 14.56 10.69
C THR A 343 -24.77 15.24 10.27
N ASN A 344 -25.80 14.45 10.08
CA ASN A 344 -27.16 14.96 9.76
C ASN A 344 -27.76 15.85 10.86
N THR A 345 -27.15 15.97 12.03
CA THR A 345 -27.62 16.81 13.13
C THR A 345 -27.16 18.26 13.07
N GLY A 346 -26.20 18.58 12.20
CA GLY A 346 -25.73 19.94 11.98
C GLY A 346 -24.90 20.55 13.11
N THR A 347 -24.56 19.76 14.13
CA THR A 347 -23.80 20.21 15.33
C THR A 347 -22.32 19.86 15.28
N ASP A 348 -21.90 19.06 14.29
CA ASP A 348 -20.54 18.56 14.19
C ASP A 348 -19.60 19.63 13.60
N ASN A 349 -18.37 19.56 14.03
CA ASN A 349 -17.25 20.33 13.53
C ASN A 349 -16.01 19.41 13.39
N VAL A 350 -14.88 19.96 12.98
CA VAL A 350 -13.62 19.22 12.83
C VAL A 350 -13.16 18.52 14.11
N LEU A 351 -13.64 18.93 15.27
CA LEU A 351 -13.31 18.35 16.57
C LEU A 351 -14.32 17.29 17.02
N SER A 352 -15.42 17.12 16.28
CA SER A 352 -16.46 16.16 16.65
C SER A 352 -16.03 14.73 16.32
N ASN A 353 -16.12 13.84 17.31
CA ASN A 353 -15.88 12.41 17.12
C ASN A 353 -16.98 11.71 16.30
N THR A 354 -18.04 12.40 15.95
CA THR A 354 -19.11 11.94 15.07
C THR A 354 -18.86 12.32 13.60
N GLY A 355 -17.92 13.24 13.33
CA GLY A 355 -17.50 13.58 11.97
C GLY A 355 -16.79 12.41 11.28
N THR A 356 -17.07 12.22 9.99
CA THR A 356 -16.53 11.08 9.23
C THR A 356 -15.01 11.07 9.24
N HIS A 357 -14.37 12.17 8.91
CA HIS A 357 -12.90 12.24 8.82
C HIS A 357 -12.23 12.04 10.19
N TYR A 358 -12.77 12.64 11.25
CA TYR A 358 -12.31 12.44 12.62
C TYR A 358 -12.33 10.95 13.00
N SER A 359 -13.47 10.29 12.76
CA SER A 359 -13.66 8.88 13.09
C SER A 359 -12.69 7.96 12.32
N LEU A 360 -12.48 8.22 11.03
CA LEU A 360 -11.58 7.43 10.19
C LEU A 360 -10.12 7.59 10.64
N LEU A 361 -9.66 8.81 10.87
CA LEU A 361 -8.28 9.06 11.34
C LEU A 361 -8.04 8.49 12.74
N SER A 362 -9.03 8.53 13.63
CA SER A 362 -8.96 7.88 14.95
C SER A 362 -8.75 6.37 14.81
N GLN A 363 -9.55 5.70 13.97
CA GLN A 363 -9.42 4.26 13.73
C GLN A 363 -8.04 3.89 13.17
N VAL A 364 -7.52 4.68 12.23
CA VAL A 364 -6.18 4.48 11.66
C VAL A 364 -5.10 4.66 12.73
N SER A 365 -5.18 5.72 13.52
CA SER A 365 -4.22 6.04 14.58
C SER A 365 -4.15 4.93 15.64
N GLU A 366 -5.30 4.46 16.12
CA GLU A 366 -5.38 3.37 17.10
C GLU A 366 -4.88 2.03 16.52
N ALA A 367 -5.23 1.71 15.27
CA ALA A 367 -4.83 0.47 14.64
C ALA A 367 -3.30 0.40 14.40
N ILE A 368 -2.69 1.48 13.90
CA ILE A 368 -1.24 1.58 13.71
C ILE A 368 -0.51 1.46 15.05
N PHE A 369 -1.00 2.12 16.09
CA PHE A 369 -0.39 2.06 17.42
C PHE A 369 -0.41 0.64 17.99
N SER A 370 -1.58 0.00 18.02
CA SER A 370 -1.71 -1.36 18.55
C SER A 370 -0.86 -2.36 17.76
N PHE A 371 -0.77 -2.18 16.43
CA PHE A 371 0.09 -3.00 15.59
C PHE A 371 1.57 -2.79 15.90
N GLN A 372 2.03 -1.55 16.04
CA GLN A 372 3.43 -1.26 16.39
C GLN A 372 3.79 -1.86 17.76
N ARG A 373 2.90 -1.77 18.76
CA ARG A 373 3.09 -2.43 20.07
C ARG A 373 3.15 -3.96 19.95
N ALA A 374 2.34 -4.54 19.07
CA ALA A 374 2.40 -5.98 18.81
C ALA A 374 3.75 -6.38 18.16
N MET A 375 4.30 -5.57 17.24
CA MET A 375 5.63 -5.83 16.66
C MET A 375 6.76 -5.72 17.69
N GLU A 376 6.64 -4.81 18.64
CA GLU A 376 7.54 -4.70 19.79
C GLU A 376 7.45 -5.94 20.69
N GLN A 377 6.23 -6.37 21.02
CA GLN A 377 6.01 -7.60 21.78
C GLN A 377 6.61 -8.84 21.11
N LEU A 378 6.53 -8.93 19.79
CA LEU A 378 7.11 -10.03 19.01
C LEU A 378 8.63 -9.91 18.80
N GLY A 379 9.25 -8.80 19.22
CA GLY A 379 10.69 -8.54 19.03
C GLY A 379 11.09 -8.29 17.59
N VAL A 380 10.16 -7.85 16.71
CA VAL A 380 10.40 -7.61 15.28
C VAL A 380 10.10 -6.19 14.84
N SER A 381 10.05 -5.26 15.77
CA SER A 381 9.75 -3.86 15.47
C SER A 381 10.66 -3.25 14.39
N ASN A 382 11.95 -3.61 14.39
CA ASN A 382 12.92 -3.14 13.39
C ASN A 382 12.83 -3.86 12.05
N ASP A 383 12.06 -4.93 11.99
CA ASP A 383 11.93 -5.78 10.80
C ASP A 383 10.59 -5.58 10.09
N VAL A 384 9.71 -4.76 10.66
CA VAL A 384 8.35 -4.55 10.14
C VAL A 384 8.10 -3.06 9.94
N THR A 385 7.68 -2.71 8.73
CA THR A 385 7.38 -1.32 8.36
C THR A 385 5.99 -1.23 7.76
N THR A 386 5.18 -0.32 8.30
CA THR A 386 3.86 0.04 7.79
C THR A 386 3.94 1.39 7.08
N PHE A 387 3.40 1.51 5.89
CA PHE A 387 3.23 2.81 5.23
C PHE A 387 1.76 3.04 4.91
N THR A 388 1.33 4.31 4.96
CA THR A 388 0.00 4.72 4.51
C THR A 388 0.04 5.13 3.04
N ALA A 389 -1.04 4.89 2.32
CA ALA A 389 -1.25 5.34 0.96
C ALA A 389 -2.74 5.71 0.77
N SER A 390 -3.04 6.52 -0.21
CA SER A 390 -4.41 6.90 -0.56
C SER A 390 -4.48 7.15 -2.06
N ASP A 391 -5.68 7.22 -2.60
CA ASP A 391 -5.93 7.56 -4.01
C ASP A 391 -5.21 8.87 -4.38
N PHE A 392 -5.45 9.90 -3.57
CA PHE A 392 -4.91 11.26 -3.65
C PHE A 392 -5.20 12.00 -2.33
N SER A 393 -4.79 13.27 -2.21
CA SER A 393 -5.32 14.17 -1.19
C SER A 393 -6.61 14.87 -1.67
N ARG A 394 -7.18 15.71 -0.82
CA ARG A 394 -8.37 16.49 -1.16
C ARG A 394 -7.98 17.93 -1.52
N THR A 395 -8.92 18.67 -2.15
CA THR A 395 -8.73 20.11 -2.38
C THR A 395 -8.50 20.87 -1.08
N PHE A 396 -7.63 21.87 -1.13
CA PHE A 396 -7.31 22.68 0.06
C PHE A 396 -8.51 23.53 0.53
N PRO A 397 -9.19 24.31 -0.32
CA PRO A 397 -10.45 24.95 0.05
C PRO A 397 -11.57 23.90 0.24
N ASN A 398 -12.50 24.21 1.14
CA ASN A 398 -13.72 23.43 1.29
C ASN A 398 -14.72 23.67 0.13
N ASN A 399 -15.63 22.74 -0.09
CA ASN A 399 -16.72 22.82 -1.06
C ASN A 399 -18.08 23.12 -0.40
N SER A 400 -18.13 23.69 0.78
CA SER A 400 -19.29 23.95 1.65
C SER A 400 -19.80 22.76 2.46
N GLN A 401 -19.39 21.50 2.15
CA GLN A 401 -19.84 20.30 2.85
C GLN A 401 -18.69 19.35 3.20
N GLY A 402 -17.56 19.51 2.55
CA GLY A 402 -16.36 18.72 2.66
C GLY A 402 -15.28 19.25 1.72
N SER A 403 -14.63 18.37 0.98
CA SER A 403 -13.57 18.70 0.02
C SER A 403 -13.64 17.80 -1.22
N ASP A 404 -13.10 18.28 -2.34
CA ASP A 404 -13.10 17.55 -3.60
C ASP A 404 -11.76 16.85 -3.85
N HIS A 405 -11.61 16.17 -4.99
CA HIS A 405 -10.41 15.42 -5.33
C HIS A 405 -9.20 16.34 -5.53
N GLY A 406 -8.09 15.99 -4.91
CA GLY A 406 -6.80 16.63 -5.04
C GLY A 406 -5.74 15.75 -5.68
N TRP A 407 -4.44 15.97 -5.37
CA TRP A 407 -3.33 15.21 -5.92
C TRP A 407 -2.30 14.87 -4.84
N GLY A 408 -1.28 15.73 -4.62
CA GLY A 408 -0.26 15.49 -3.60
C GLY A 408 -0.83 15.39 -2.20
N ALA A 409 -0.36 14.42 -1.43
CA ALA A 409 -0.84 14.08 -0.09
C ALA A 409 0.30 14.05 0.93
N HIS A 410 -0.04 14.04 2.21
CA HIS A 410 0.90 13.71 3.28
C HIS A 410 0.64 12.28 3.73
N HIS A 411 1.71 11.51 3.93
CA HIS A 411 1.64 10.11 4.34
C HIS A 411 2.62 9.80 5.45
N PHE A 412 2.45 8.66 6.11
CA PHE A 412 3.32 8.21 7.18
C PHE A 412 3.98 6.88 6.85
N VAL A 413 5.20 6.72 7.34
CA VAL A 413 5.90 5.43 7.42
C VAL A 413 6.19 5.17 8.89
N VAL A 414 5.84 3.97 9.37
CA VAL A 414 5.88 3.60 10.78
C VAL A 414 6.63 2.28 10.97
N GLY A 415 7.57 2.23 11.89
CA GLY A 415 8.33 1.03 12.22
C GLY A 415 9.54 1.33 13.09
N GLY A 416 10.16 0.29 13.65
CA GLY A 416 11.34 0.46 14.50
C GLY A 416 12.61 0.85 13.72
N ALA A 417 12.73 0.45 12.45
CA ALA A 417 13.83 0.82 11.56
C ALA A 417 13.59 2.14 10.81
N VAL A 418 12.47 2.81 11.06
CA VAL A 418 12.19 4.11 10.46
C VAL A 418 13.03 5.18 11.16
N ASP A 419 13.72 6.03 10.41
CA ASP A 419 14.37 7.25 10.92
C ASP A 419 13.25 8.30 11.15
N GLY A 420 12.51 8.08 12.22
CA GLY A 420 11.27 8.79 12.53
C GLY A 420 11.45 9.99 13.44
N GLY A 421 10.31 10.60 13.83
CA GLY A 421 10.30 11.89 14.50
C GLY A 421 10.79 13.01 13.56
N LYS A 422 10.61 12.84 12.24
CA LYS A 422 11.13 13.72 11.19
C LYS A 422 10.14 13.88 10.04
N PHE A 423 10.38 14.93 9.25
CA PHE A 423 9.67 15.21 8.01
C PHE A 423 10.58 14.97 6.81
N TYR A 424 10.01 14.42 5.74
CA TYR A 424 10.66 14.16 4.45
C TYR A 424 9.83 14.78 3.33
N GLY A 425 10.45 15.45 2.39
CA GLY A 425 9.78 16.26 1.37
C GLY A 425 9.58 17.69 1.82
N LYS A 426 8.65 18.38 1.20
CA LYS A 426 8.37 19.82 1.40
C LYS A 426 6.88 20.09 1.51
N LEU A 427 6.52 21.01 2.38
CA LEU A 427 5.17 21.60 2.36
C LEU A 427 5.00 22.34 1.04
N PRO A 428 3.89 22.15 0.29
CA PRO A 428 3.61 22.97 -0.88
C PRO A 428 3.36 24.41 -0.47
N ASN A 429 3.59 25.36 -1.37
CA ASN A 429 3.15 26.74 -1.16
C ASN A 429 1.62 26.75 -1.08
N LEU A 430 1.08 27.13 0.08
CA LEU A 430 -0.35 27.04 0.40
C LEU A 430 -1.22 28.15 -0.25
N SER A 431 -0.63 29.01 -1.08
CA SER A 431 -1.38 30.05 -1.81
C SER A 431 -2.24 29.39 -2.90
N ILE A 432 -3.55 29.63 -2.84
CA ILE A 432 -4.46 29.21 -3.90
C ILE A 432 -4.08 29.90 -5.21
N ASN A 433 -4.01 29.10 -6.29
CA ASN A 433 -3.44 29.46 -7.58
C ASN A 433 -1.94 29.81 -7.54
N GLY A 434 -1.25 29.54 -6.44
CA GLY A 434 0.20 29.67 -6.27
C GLY A 434 1.01 28.72 -7.16
N PRO A 435 2.35 28.69 -6.98
CA PRO A 435 3.26 27.92 -7.85
C PRO A 435 3.06 26.41 -7.78
N ASP A 436 2.53 25.89 -6.67
CA ASP A 436 2.36 24.45 -6.44
C ASP A 436 0.91 23.98 -6.60
N ASP A 437 -0.02 24.88 -6.93
CA ASP A 437 -1.44 24.60 -7.09
C ASP A 437 -1.84 24.48 -8.57
N THR A 438 -2.38 23.33 -8.96
CA THR A 438 -2.94 23.13 -10.31
C THR A 438 -4.31 23.79 -10.49
N GLY A 439 -4.90 24.29 -9.41
CA GLY A 439 -6.21 24.89 -9.29
C GLY A 439 -6.98 24.33 -8.11
N THR A 440 -7.62 25.20 -7.34
CA THR A 440 -8.43 24.85 -6.15
C THR A 440 -7.66 24.12 -5.04
N GLY A 441 -6.34 24.41 -4.89
CA GLY A 441 -5.52 23.78 -3.86
C GLY A 441 -5.29 22.29 -4.10
N ARG A 442 -5.06 21.90 -5.35
CA ARG A 442 -4.62 20.58 -5.77
C ARG A 442 -3.11 20.61 -5.94
N TRP A 443 -2.40 20.19 -4.91
CA TRP A 443 -0.94 20.34 -4.85
C TRP A 443 -0.21 19.44 -5.83
N ILE A 444 0.70 20.00 -6.61
CA ILE A 444 1.64 19.24 -7.43
C ILE A 444 2.58 18.52 -6.45
N PRO A 445 2.69 17.18 -6.48
CA PRO A 445 3.60 16.46 -5.60
C PRO A 445 5.06 16.87 -5.79
N THR A 446 5.82 16.93 -4.70
CA THR A 446 7.27 17.12 -4.71
C THR A 446 8.04 15.84 -4.53
N LEU A 447 7.40 14.81 -3.93
CA LEU A 447 7.89 13.44 -3.85
C LEU A 447 7.06 12.52 -4.73
N SER A 448 7.73 11.57 -5.40
CA SER A 448 7.02 10.56 -6.19
C SER A 448 6.82 9.26 -5.42
N VAL A 449 5.77 8.53 -5.81
CA VAL A 449 5.56 7.14 -5.37
C VAL A 449 6.75 6.25 -5.72
N ASP A 450 7.45 6.51 -6.86
CA ASP A 450 8.66 5.77 -7.25
C ASP A 450 9.78 5.91 -6.22
N GLN A 451 10.04 7.12 -5.73
CA GLN A 451 11.09 7.38 -4.72
C GLN A 451 10.75 6.70 -3.38
N HIS A 452 9.48 6.75 -2.99
CA HIS A 452 8.96 6.08 -1.81
C HIS A 452 9.11 4.55 -1.91
N ALA A 453 8.62 3.97 -3.02
CA ALA A 453 8.71 2.55 -3.29
C ALA A 453 10.17 2.07 -3.36
N ALA A 454 11.08 2.84 -3.98
CA ALA A 454 12.49 2.52 -4.06
C ALA A 454 13.15 2.49 -2.67
N THR A 455 12.81 3.43 -1.79
CA THR A 455 13.33 3.47 -0.42
C THR A 455 12.89 2.23 0.36
N LEU A 456 11.61 1.87 0.29
CA LEU A 456 11.08 0.67 0.95
C LEU A 456 11.64 -0.62 0.33
N ALA A 457 11.73 -0.71 -1.00
CA ALA A 457 12.24 -1.90 -1.68
C ALA A 457 13.72 -2.19 -1.32
N ARG A 458 14.56 -1.15 -1.24
CA ARG A 458 15.95 -1.27 -0.78
C ARG A 458 16.03 -1.80 0.65
N TRP A 459 15.28 -1.19 1.56
CA TRP A 459 15.22 -1.66 2.94
C TRP A 459 14.73 -3.10 3.02
N PHE A 460 13.77 -3.48 2.20
CA PHE A 460 13.20 -4.83 2.15
C PHE A 460 14.17 -5.88 1.59
N GLY A 461 15.24 -5.45 0.90
CA GLY A 461 16.32 -6.31 0.44
C GLY A 461 16.44 -6.45 -1.08
N VAL A 462 15.73 -5.64 -1.86
CA VAL A 462 15.95 -5.58 -3.31
C VAL A 462 17.29 -4.90 -3.61
N ASP A 463 18.12 -5.55 -4.41
CA ASP A 463 19.42 -5.00 -4.81
C ASP A 463 19.25 -3.66 -5.55
N PRO A 464 20.07 -2.65 -5.24
CA PRO A 464 20.00 -1.34 -5.91
C PRO A 464 20.11 -1.39 -7.43
N SER A 465 20.83 -2.35 -7.99
CA SER A 465 20.94 -2.55 -9.45
C SER A 465 19.61 -2.96 -10.11
N MET A 466 18.66 -3.49 -9.33
CA MET A 466 17.34 -3.93 -9.80
C MET A 466 16.30 -2.81 -9.84
N MET A 467 16.61 -1.63 -9.30
CA MET A 467 15.61 -0.56 -9.13
C MET A 467 15.02 -0.06 -10.47
N SER A 468 15.80 -0.06 -11.56
CA SER A 468 15.30 0.33 -12.88
C SER A 468 14.30 -0.66 -13.47
N ALA A 469 14.46 -1.96 -13.18
CA ALA A 469 13.48 -2.98 -13.58
C ALA A 469 12.23 -2.95 -12.69
N LEU A 470 12.41 -2.67 -11.40
CA LEU A 470 11.32 -2.55 -10.43
C LEU A 470 10.46 -1.31 -10.69
N LEU A 471 11.09 -0.16 -10.92
CA LEU A 471 10.48 1.18 -11.00
C LEU A 471 10.99 1.90 -12.26
N PRO A 472 10.35 1.70 -13.42
CA PRO A 472 10.86 2.19 -14.71
C PRO A 472 11.02 3.72 -14.77
N ASN A 473 10.22 4.47 -14.02
CA ASN A 473 10.24 5.94 -14.02
C ASN A 473 11.23 6.53 -13.01
N LEU A 474 11.81 5.72 -12.12
CA LEU A 474 12.67 6.18 -11.03
C LEU A 474 13.87 7.02 -11.50
N SER A 475 14.43 6.69 -12.65
CA SER A 475 15.57 7.43 -13.24
C SER A 475 15.24 8.88 -13.66
N ARG A 476 13.97 9.25 -13.69
CA ARG A 476 13.52 10.62 -13.96
C ARG A 476 13.63 11.55 -12.76
N PHE A 477 13.85 10.99 -11.55
CA PHE A 477 13.93 11.71 -10.29
C PHE A 477 15.37 11.80 -9.80
N SER A 478 15.73 12.89 -9.13
CA SER A 478 17.10 13.18 -8.68
C SER A 478 17.58 12.26 -7.55
N SER A 479 16.68 11.69 -6.77
CA SER A 479 16.99 10.76 -5.69
C SER A 479 16.16 9.49 -5.82
N SER A 480 16.79 8.35 -5.63
CA SER A 480 16.14 7.04 -5.53
C SER A 480 16.00 6.53 -4.09
N ASN A 481 16.37 7.36 -3.10
CA ASN A 481 16.26 7.05 -1.68
C ASN A 481 15.90 8.33 -0.93
N LEU A 482 14.79 8.32 -0.22
CA LEU A 482 14.32 9.45 0.58
C LEU A 482 14.94 9.52 1.97
N GLY A 483 15.66 8.47 2.40
CA GLY A 483 16.40 8.44 3.66
C GLY A 483 15.59 8.15 4.92
N PHE A 484 14.31 7.84 4.81
CA PHE A 484 13.46 7.55 5.98
C PHE A 484 13.60 6.13 6.55
N MET A 485 14.42 5.27 5.94
CA MET A 485 14.74 3.94 6.46
C MET A 485 16.21 3.89 6.89
N GLY A 486 16.44 3.45 8.14
CA GLY A 486 17.76 3.21 8.72
C GLY A 486 18.34 1.82 8.43
#